data_e4e8221fd648143a925c7100e541dbce
#
_entry.id   e4e8221fd648143a925c7100e541dbce
#
_cell.length_a   1.000
_cell.length_b   1.000
_cell.length_c   1.000
_cell.angle_alpha   90.00
_cell.angle_beta   90.00
_cell.angle_gamma   90.00
#
_symmetry.space_group_name_H-M   'P 1'
#
loop_
_entity.id
_entity.type
_entity.pdbx_description
1 polymer ?
#
loop_
_entity_poly.entity_id
_entity_poly.type
_entity_poly.pdbx_seq_one_letter_code
_entity_poly.pdbx_strand_id
1 'polypeptide(L)'
;MKTPIYDFLQNYINSNTLRLHMPGHKGKNIADISYAMDITEINGADSLFDSSGIIEESEKNAAKLFKTVRTCYSAGGSTLCIQAMLAMMKREKRNVIAIRNVHRSFLSACVLLGLEPDWIYPKYTAGILSGQIPMDILEDKLKRTENSCVYLTSPDYLGKTADIKEISKLCRKYNAVLLVDNAHGAHTAFTGTHPIALGADMCCDSAHKML
;
A
#
# COMPACT_ATOMS: atom_id res chain seq x y z
N MET A 1 4.26 -19.39 -11.21
CA MET A 1 5.11 -18.36 -10.54
C MET A 1 5.77 -19.05 -9.36
N LYS A 2 7.06 -18.82 -9.10
CA LYS A 2 7.72 -19.34 -7.90
C LYS A 2 7.19 -18.61 -6.65
N THR A 3 7.17 -19.31 -5.52
CA THR A 3 6.73 -18.78 -4.22
C THR A 3 7.91 -18.79 -3.23
N PRO A 4 8.93 -17.94 -3.42
CA PRO A 4 10.25 -18.12 -2.80
C PRO A 4 10.20 -18.20 -1.26
N ILE A 5 9.39 -17.38 -0.60
CA ILE A 5 9.22 -17.41 0.86
C ILE A 5 8.56 -18.73 1.29
N TYR A 6 7.46 -19.12 0.63
CA TYR A 6 6.77 -20.37 0.95
C TYR A 6 7.63 -21.60 0.68
N ASP A 7 8.30 -21.63 -0.47
CA ASP A 7 9.19 -22.72 -0.87
C ASP A 7 10.34 -22.89 0.14
N PHE A 8 10.94 -21.77 0.59
CA PHE A 8 11.96 -21.78 1.63
C PHE A 8 11.42 -22.35 2.95
N LEU A 9 10.25 -21.88 3.40
CA LEU A 9 9.63 -22.34 4.64
C LEU A 9 9.34 -23.84 4.61
N GLN A 10 8.80 -24.36 3.50
CA GLN A 10 8.56 -25.79 3.34
C GLN A 10 9.87 -26.61 3.39
N ASN A 11 10.91 -26.16 2.72
CA ASN A 11 12.22 -26.81 2.74
C ASN A 11 12.83 -26.79 4.14
N TYR A 12 12.71 -25.66 4.86
CA TYR A 12 13.21 -25.53 6.22
C TYR A 12 12.47 -26.46 7.20
N ILE A 13 11.15 -26.56 7.08
CA ILE A 13 10.35 -27.51 7.89
C ILE A 13 10.80 -28.94 7.64
N ASN A 14 10.99 -29.32 6.37
CA ASN A 14 11.32 -30.69 5.96
C ASN A 14 12.79 -31.06 6.27
N SER A 15 13.66 -30.09 6.49
CA SER A 15 15.08 -30.35 6.77
C SER A 15 15.35 -30.92 8.17
N ASN A 16 14.34 -30.91 9.05
CA ASN A 16 14.48 -31.30 10.46
C ASN A 16 15.61 -30.56 11.21
N THR A 17 15.98 -29.38 10.77
CA THR A 17 17.02 -28.56 11.39
C THR A 17 16.65 -28.23 12.83
N LEU A 18 17.59 -28.38 13.76
CA LEU A 18 17.40 -27.99 15.15
C LEU A 18 17.30 -26.47 15.27
N ARG A 19 16.12 -26.00 15.68
CA ARG A 19 15.81 -24.58 15.79
C ARG A 19 16.31 -24.01 17.11
N LEU A 20 17.46 -23.34 17.09
CA LEU A 20 18.04 -22.65 18.26
C LEU A 20 17.76 -21.13 18.23
N HIS A 21 17.13 -20.63 17.18
CA HIS A 21 16.76 -19.23 17.03
C HIS A 21 15.48 -18.87 17.83
N MET A 22 15.23 -17.56 17.97
CA MET A 22 13.93 -17.05 18.42
C MET A 22 12.94 -17.02 17.23
N PRO A 23 11.63 -17.14 17.47
CA PRO A 23 10.95 -17.36 18.75
C PRO A 23 11.23 -18.75 19.36
N GLY A 24 11.09 -18.83 20.69
CA GLY A 24 11.52 -20.00 21.47
C GLY A 24 10.65 -21.26 21.36
N HIS A 25 9.56 -21.28 20.61
CA HIS A 25 8.66 -22.43 20.43
C HIS A 25 9.28 -23.59 19.62
N LYS A 26 10.43 -23.37 18.98
CA LYS A 26 11.18 -24.38 18.19
C LYS A 26 10.38 -25.02 17.04
N GLY A 27 9.38 -24.32 16.49
CA GLY A 27 8.49 -24.83 15.46
C GLY A 27 7.50 -25.89 15.94
N LYS A 28 7.39 -26.11 17.25
CA LYS A 28 6.47 -27.09 17.83
C LYS A 28 5.05 -26.54 17.87
N ASN A 29 4.08 -27.47 17.79
CA ASN A 29 2.69 -27.11 18.06
C ASN A 29 2.50 -26.83 19.54
N ILE A 30 1.78 -25.77 19.87
CA ILE A 30 1.36 -25.41 21.21
C ILE A 30 -0.16 -25.30 21.20
N ALA A 31 -0.82 -26.16 21.93
CA ALA A 31 -2.26 -26.43 21.79
C ALA A 31 -2.58 -26.74 20.30
N ASP A 32 -3.57 -26.10 19.73
CA ASP A 32 -3.98 -26.31 18.32
C ASP A 32 -3.29 -25.37 17.32
N ILE A 33 -2.25 -24.63 17.75
CA ILE A 33 -1.54 -23.67 16.91
C ILE A 33 -0.23 -24.27 16.43
N SER A 34 -0.02 -24.27 15.12
CA SER A 34 1.24 -24.67 14.50
C SER A 34 2.19 -23.49 14.31
N TYR A 35 3.38 -23.62 14.85
CA TYR A 35 4.46 -22.63 14.69
C TYR A 35 5.54 -23.11 13.70
N ALA A 36 5.24 -24.07 12.87
CA ALA A 36 6.22 -24.65 11.95
C ALA A 36 6.77 -23.61 10.94
N MET A 37 5.93 -22.67 10.51
CA MET A 37 6.29 -21.60 9.57
C MET A 37 6.81 -20.33 10.25
N ASP A 38 6.72 -20.24 11.57
CA ASP A 38 7.18 -19.06 12.29
C ASP A 38 8.69 -19.15 12.54
N ILE A 39 9.42 -18.26 11.88
CA ILE A 39 10.88 -18.18 11.89
C ILE A 39 11.33 -16.74 12.07
N THR A 40 12.62 -16.53 12.19
CA THR A 40 13.26 -15.21 12.16
C THR A 40 14.23 -15.11 10.98
N GLU A 41 15.09 -14.12 10.97
CA GLU A 41 16.13 -13.84 9.99
C GLU A 41 17.30 -14.84 10.08
N ILE A 42 16.97 -16.13 9.89
CA ILE A 42 17.97 -17.21 9.84
C ILE A 42 18.64 -17.24 8.46
N ASN A 43 19.74 -17.98 8.34
CA ASN A 43 20.47 -18.09 7.08
C ASN A 43 19.54 -18.55 5.93
N GLY A 44 19.46 -17.72 4.89
CA GLY A 44 18.60 -17.92 3.73
C GLY A 44 17.15 -17.44 3.87
N ALA A 45 16.69 -17.01 5.06
CA ALA A 45 15.35 -16.49 5.28
C ALA A 45 15.16 -15.05 4.80
N ASP A 46 16.27 -14.33 4.59
CA ASP A 46 16.26 -12.90 4.24
C ASP A 46 15.79 -11.99 5.40
N SER A 47 15.79 -10.70 5.23
CA SER A 47 15.27 -9.69 6.17
C SER A 47 14.29 -8.75 5.47
N LEU A 48 13.12 -8.54 6.09
CA LEU A 48 12.12 -7.61 5.53
C LEU A 48 12.63 -6.17 5.50
N PHE A 49 13.51 -5.81 6.42
CA PHE A 49 14.04 -4.45 6.53
C PHE A 49 15.07 -4.12 5.45
N ASP A 50 15.86 -5.12 5.03
CA ASP A 50 16.91 -4.98 4.02
C ASP A 50 16.91 -6.22 3.13
N SER A 51 15.84 -6.39 2.36
CA SER A 51 15.61 -7.58 1.55
C SER A 51 16.62 -7.67 0.40
N SER A 52 17.28 -8.82 0.29
CA SER A 52 18.28 -9.12 -0.74
C SER A 52 18.22 -10.57 -1.24
N GLY A 53 17.25 -11.36 -0.76
CA GLY A 53 17.09 -12.79 -1.02
C GLY A 53 15.66 -13.16 -1.42
N ILE A 54 15.06 -14.09 -0.66
CA ILE A 54 13.73 -14.66 -0.98
C ILE A 54 12.60 -13.63 -0.84
N ILE A 55 12.73 -12.67 0.07
CA ILE A 55 11.75 -11.59 0.23
C ILE A 55 11.83 -10.67 -0.98
N GLU A 56 13.03 -10.24 -1.39
CA GLU A 56 13.22 -9.42 -2.60
C GLU A 56 12.71 -10.14 -3.86
N GLU A 57 12.97 -11.44 -3.99
CA GLU A 57 12.45 -12.23 -5.13
C GLU A 57 10.91 -12.27 -5.11
N SER A 58 10.30 -12.42 -3.93
CA SER A 58 8.85 -12.39 -3.75
C SER A 58 8.27 -11.01 -4.08
N GLU A 59 8.90 -9.92 -3.65
CA GLU A 59 8.51 -8.55 -3.99
C GLU A 59 8.60 -8.29 -5.50
N LYS A 60 9.62 -8.81 -6.18
CA LYS A 60 9.75 -8.78 -7.65
C LYS A 60 8.62 -9.55 -8.34
N ASN A 61 8.18 -10.68 -7.77
CA ASN A 61 7.03 -11.44 -8.28
C ASN A 61 5.72 -10.66 -8.08
N ALA A 62 5.54 -10.04 -6.92
CA ALA A 62 4.40 -9.16 -6.67
C ALA A 62 4.40 -7.95 -7.62
N ALA A 63 5.56 -7.33 -7.85
CA ALA A 63 5.67 -6.21 -8.80
C ALA A 63 5.23 -6.60 -10.23
N LYS A 64 5.57 -7.81 -10.70
CA LYS A 64 5.09 -8.33 -11.98
C LYS A 64 3.57 -8.54 -11.99
N LEU A 65 3.02 -9.10 -10.89
CA LEU A 65 1.59 -9.35 -10.75
C LEU A 65 0.77 -8.05 -10.77
N PHE A 66 1.21 -7.07 -9.99
CA PHE A 66 0.55 -5.77 -9.87
C PHE A 66 0.94 -4.78 -10.98
N LYS A 67 1.84 -5.18 -11.89
CA LYS A 67 2.36 -4.35 -12.99
C LYS A 67 2.97 -3.03 -12.49
N THR A 68 3.69 -3.10 -11.39
CA THR A 68 4.41 -1.98 -10.78
C THR A 68 5.89 -2.03 -11.11
N VAL A 69 6.57 -0.89 -11.01
CA VAL A 69 8.05 -0.83 -11.11
C VAL A 69 8.68 -1.51 -9.90
N ARG A 70 8.08 -1.31 -8.72
CA ARG A 70 8.51 -1.92 -7.46
C ARG A 70 7.30 -2.17 -6.56
N THR A 71 7.32 -3.28 -5.84
CA THR A 71 6.40 -3.58 -4.74
C THR A 71 7.23 -3.89 -3.51
N CYS A 72 6.84 -3.34 -2.36
CA CYS A 72 7.50 -3.60 -1.08
C CYS A 72 6.48 -4.17 -0.11
N TYR A 73 6.87 -5.19 0.63
CA TYR A 73 6.06 -5.75 1.70
C TYR A 73 6.18 -4.93 2.98
N SER A 74 5.09 -4.87 3.75
CA SER A 74 5.04 -4.18 5.03
C SER A 74 4.32 -5.03 6.07
N ALA A 75 4.98 -5.31 7.18
CA ALA A 75 4.37 -5.94 8.35
C ALA A 75 3.57 -4.94 9.21
N GLY A 76 3.73 -3.63 8.97
CA GLY A 76 2.98 -2.56 9.65
C GLY A 76 1.63 -2.24 9.04
N GLY A 77 1.14 -3.08 8.11
CA GLY A 77 -0.12 -2.91 7.39
C GLY A 77 -0.15 -1.67 6.50
N SER A 78 -1.34 -1.39 5.93
CA SER A 78 -1.56 -0.19 5.09
C SER A 78 -1.24 1.12 5.82
N THR A 79 -1.34 1.13 7.15
CA THR A 79 -0.99 2.30 7.97
C THR A 79 0.46 2.72 7.76
N LEU A 80 1.40 1.76 7.83
CA LEU A 80 2.82 2.05 7.59
C LEU A 80 3.08 2.42 6.12
N CYS A 81 2.39 1.79 5.17
CA CYS A 81 2.50 2.12 3.76
C CYS A 81 2.05 3.57 3.48
N ILE A 82 0.93 4.01 4.07
CA ILE A 82 0.44 5.39 3.95
C ILE A 82 1.45 6.37 4.57
N GLN A 83 1.99 6.06 5.75
CA GLN A 83 3.03 6.87 6.37
C GLN A 83 4.28 6.98 5.50
N ALA A 84 4.72 5.88 4.88
CA ALA A 84 5.87 5.86 3.99
C ALA A 84 5.64 6.71 2.73
N MET A 85 4.49 6.56 2.06
CA MET A 85 4.15 7.38 0.90
C MET A 85 4.15 8.88 1.24
N LEU A 86 3.52 9.26 2.36
CA LEU A 86 3.48 10.66 2.78
C LEU A 86 4.84 11.18 3.25
N ALA A 87 5.67 10.34 3.88
CA ALA A 87 7.04 10.70 4.26
C ALA A 87 7.91 10.99 3.02
N MET A 88 7.73 10.23 1.94
CA MET A 88 8.39 10.50 0.65
C MET A 88 7.96 11.86 0.09
N MET A 89 6.65 12.16 0.12
CA MET A 89 6.13 13.45 -0.34
C MET A 89 6.67 14.61 0.49
N LYS A 90 6.75 14.44 1.82
CA LYS A 90 7.38 15.44 2.70
C LYS A 90 8.85 15.66 2.36
N ARG A 91 9.62 14.60 2.13
CA ARG A 91 11.03 14.68 1.75
C ARG A 91 11.22 15.46 0.43
N GLU A 92 10.30 15.26 -0.52
CA GLU A 92 10.27 15.98 -1.80
C GLU A 92 9.65 17.38 -1.68
N LYS A 93 9.25 17.80 -0.48
CA LYS A 93 8.58 19.09 -0.20
C LYS A 93 7.31 19.29 -1.03
N ARG A 94 6.54 18.22 -1.25
CA ARG A 94 5.27 18.30 -1.97
C ARG A 94 4.14 18.76 -1.07
N ASN A 95 3.31 19.63 -1.60
CA ASN A 95 2.06 20.06 -0.97
C ASN A 95 1.00 18.98 -1.14
N VAL A 96 0.35 18.58 -0.05
CA VAL A 96 -0.61 17.48 -0.07
C VAL A 96 -2.02 18.02 -0.32
N ILE A 97 -2.64 17.65 -1.43
CA ILE A 97 -4.07 17.84 -1.71
C ILE A 97 -4.76 16.51 -1.40
N ALA A 98 -5.71 16.48 -0.49
CA ALA A 98 -6.34 15.25 -0.05
C ALA A 98 -7.87 15.28 -0.22
N ILE A 99 -8.43 14.18 -0.76
CA ILE A 99 -9.88 13.98 -0.79
C ILE A 99 -10.33 13.59 0.62
N ARG A 100 -11.38 14.27 1.16
CA ARG A 100 -11.74 14.18 2.59
C ARG A 100 -12.12 12.78 3.06
N ASN A 101 -12.57 11.89 2.20
CA ASN A 101 -12.88 10.49 2.53
C ASN A 101 -11.58 9.68 2.69
N VAL A 102 -10.86 9.91 3.77
CA VAL A 102 -9.59 9.22 4.08
C VAL A 102 -9.74 8.36 5.33
N HIS A 103 -9.00 7.27 5.37
CA HIS A 103 -8.86 6.48 6.58
C HIS A 103 -8.08 7.26 7.66
N ARG A 104 -8.34 6.96 8.94
CA ARG A 104 -7.66 7.60 10.09
C ARG A 104 -6.13 7.51 10.02
N SER A 105 -5.59 6.49 9.37
CA SER A 105 -4.13 6.31 9.14
C SER A 105 -3.52 7.50 8.41
N PHE A 106 -4.24 8.09 7.44
CA PHE A 106 -3.78 9.30 6.75
C PHE A 106 -3.68 10.49 7.72
N LEU A 107 -4.71 10.70 8.54
CA LEU A 107 -4.69 11.79 9.54
C LEU A 107 -3.56 11.62 10.56
N SER A 108 -3.39 10.38 11.06
CA SER A 108 -2.29 10.06 11.98
C SER A 108 -0.92 10.28 11.32
N ALA A 109 -0.77 9.93 10.05
CA ALA A 109 0.45 10.18 9.29
C ALA A 109 0.72 11.68 9.10
N CYS A 110 -0.32 12.47 8.81
CA CYS A 110 -0.18 13.93 8.71
C CYS A 110 0.30 14.55 10.03
N VAL A 111 -0.29 14.13 11.15
CA VAL A 111 0.13 14.60 12.50
C VAL A 111 1.58 14.21 12.77
N LEU A 112 1.94 12.93 12.55
CA LEU A 112 3.28 12.40 12.77
C LEU A 112 4.34 13.13 11.94
N LEU A 113 3.99 13.46 10.71
CA LEU A 113 4.90 14.08 9.75
C LEU A 113 4.82 15.62 9.74
N GLY A 114 3.90 16.24 10.49
CA GLY A 114 3.68 17.67 10.45
C GLY A 114 3.24 18.16 9.06
N LEU A 115 2.30 17.45 8.42
CA LEU A 115 1.72 17.80 7.13
C LEU A 115 0.35 18.44 7.33
N GLU A 116 0.07 19.50 6.58
CA GLU A 116 -1.22 20.20 6.55
C GLU A 116 -1.85 20.01 5.16
N PRO A 117 -2.76 19.04 5.00
CA PRO A 117 -3.39 18.78 3.71
C PRO A 117 -4.35 19.88 3.30
N ASP A 118 -4.35 20.25 2.02
CA ASP A 118 -5.39 21.06 1.41
C ASP A 118 -6.56 20.15 1.00
N TRP A 119 -7.72 20.31 1.67
CA TRP A 119 -8.82 19.38 1.57
C TRP A 119 -9.74 19.65 0.38
N ILE A 120 -10.16 18.55 -0.29
CA ILE A 120 -11.28 18.54 -1.24
C ILE A 120 -12.41 17.73 -0.62
N TYR A 121 -13.58 18.34 -0.49
CA TYR A 121 -14.77 17.68 0.03
C TYR A 121 -15.56 17.09 -1.13
N PRO A 122 -15.78 15.74 -1.15
CA PRO A 122 -16.60 15.11 -2.16
C PRO A 122 -18.05 15.64 -2.15
N LYS A 123 -18.70 15.59 -3.30
CA LYS A 123 -20.16 15.74 -3.37
C LYS A 123 -20.80 14.43 -2.91
N TYR A 124 -21.27 14.39 -1.68
CA TYR A 124 -21.82 13.18 -1.07
C TYR A 124 -23.12 12.77 -1.72
N THR A 125 -23.24 11.48 -2.05
CA THR A 125 -24.41 10.90 -2.72
C THR A 125 -25.11 9.83 -1.90
N ALA A 126 -24.40 9.23 -0.92
CA ALA A 126 -24.90 8.20 -0.03
C ALA A 126 -24.34 8.43 1.38
N GLY A 127 -24.96 9.34 2.14
CA GLY A 127 -24.43 9.73 3.45
C GLY A 127 -23.03 10.34 3.35
N ILE A 128 -22.21 10.18 4.40
CA ILE A 128 -20.85 10.72 4.46
C ILE A 128 -19.78 9.71 3.99
N LEU A 129 -20.16 8.49 3.64
CA LEU A 129 -19.22 7.40 3.35
C LEU A 129 -18.83 7.32 1.88
N SER A 130 -19.66 7.84 0.98
CA SER A 130 -19.41 7.82 -0.46
C SER A 130 -19.78 9.14 -1.12
N GLY A 131 -18.98 9.56 -2.08
CA GLY A 131 -19.22 10.80 -2.82
C GLY A 131 -18.45 10.84 -4.13
N GLN A 132 -18.77 11.83 -4.95
CA GLN A 132 -18.05 12.12 -6.18
C GLN A 132 -16.98 13.17 -5.93
N ILE A 133 -15.80 12.96 -6.47
CA ILE A 133 -14.71 13.93 -6.41
C ILE A 133 -15.05 15.06 -7.39
N PRO A 134 -15.14 16.32 -6.95
CA PRO A 134 -15.39 17.45 -7.82
C PRO A 134 -14.11 17.76 -8.62
N MET A 135 -14.07 17.35 -9.87
CA MET A 135 -12.88 17.44 -10.74
C MET A 135 -12.51 18.88 -11.06
N ASP A 136 -13.49 19.78 -11.12
CA ASP A 136 -13.30 21.23 -11.25
C ASP A 136 -12.51 21.83 -10.07
N ILE A 137 -12.87 21.45 -8.85
CA ILE A 137 -12.16 21.88 -7.63
C ILE A 137 -10.76 21.28 -7.58
N LEU A 138 -10.62 19.99 -7.95
CA LEU A 138 -9.31 19.34 -8.00
C LEU A 138 -8.39 20.07 -9.01
N GLU A 139 -8.89 20.36 -10.20
CA GLU A 139 -8.11 21.08 -11.21
C GLU A 139 -7.70 22.48 -10.74
N ASP A 140 -8.63 23.21 -10.12
CA ASP A 140 -8.34 24.55 -9.57
C ASP A 140 -7.25 24.53 -8.49
N LYS A 141 -7.29 23.55 -7.59
CA LYS A 141 -6.23 23.39 -6.57
C LYS A 141 -4.89 23.04 -7.20
N LEU A 142 -4.87 22.13 -8.17
CA LEU A 142 -3.65 21.76 -8.88
C LEU A 142 -3.04 22.93 -9.66
N LYS A 143 -3.86 23.82 -10.23
CA LYS A 143 -3.38 25.05 -10.89
C LYS A 143 -2.69 26.02 -9.95
N ARG A 144 -3.15 26.10 -8.68
CA ARG A 144 -2.67 27.07 -7.69
C ARG A 144 -1.55 26.52 -6.80
N THR A 145 -1.34 25.19 -6.79
CA THR A 145 -0.43 24.50 -5.88
C THR A 145 0.70 23.86 -6.66
N GLU A 146 1.83 24.55 -6.69
CA GLU A 146 3.04 23.98 -7.28
C GLU A 146 3.57 22.80 -6.44
N ASN A 147 4.33 21.91 -7.08
CA ASN A 147 4.96 20.75 -6.44
C ASN A 147 3.98 19.98 -5.52
N SER A 148 2.86 19.58 -6.06
CA SER A 148 1.78 18.95 -5.31
C SER A 148 1.78 17.42 -5.40
N CYS A 149 1.09 16.78 -4.47
CA CYS A 149 0.62 15.41 -4.60
C CYS A 149 -0.87 15.35 -4.24
N VAL A 150 -1.59 14.43 -4.89
CA VAL A 150 -3.01 14.16 -4.63
C VAL A 150 -3.12 12.84 -3.90
N TYR A 151 -3.84 12.83 -2.79
CA TYR A 151 -4.12 11.62 -2.02
C TYR A 151 -5.63 11.34 -1.97
N LEU A 152 -6.01 10.09 -2.25
CA LEU A 152 -7.39 9.62 -2.13
C LEU A 152 -7.48 8.16 -1.73
N THR A 153 -8.63 7.75 -1.20
CA THR A 153 -8.97 6.35 -0.91
C THR A 153 -9.91 5.82 -2.00
N SER A 154 -9.53 4.72 -2.64
CA SER A 154 -10.35 4.05 -3.66
C SER A 154 -9.96 2.56 -3.73
N PRO A 155 -10.92 1.62 -3.56
CA PRO A 155 -12.35 1.84 -3.29
C PRO A 155 -12.65 2.50 -1.95
N ASP A 156 -13.80 3.16 -1.84
CA ASP A 156 -14.33 3.64 -0.56
C ASP A 156 -14.96 2.50 0.27
N TYR A 157 -15.49 2.81 1.46
CA TYR A 157 -16.11 1.82 2.37
C TYR A 157 -17.35 1.12 1.78
N LEU A 158 -17.97 1.67 0.76
CA LEU A 158 -19.12 1.09 0.06
C LEU A 158 -18.71 0.36 -1.22
N GLY A 159 -17.40 0.24 -1.49
CA GLY A 159 -16.85 -0.42 -2.68
C GLY A 159 -16.87 0.44 -3.94
N LYS A 160 -17.24 1.73 -3.84
CA LYS A 160 -17.21 2.63 -4.99
C LYS A 160 -15.79 3.06 -5.31
N THR A 161 -15.42 2.95 -6.58
CA THR A 161 -14.12 3.38 -7.09
C THR A 161 -14.17 4.81 -7.62
N ALA A 162 -13.09 5.55 -7.42
CA ALA A 162 -12.88 6.84 -8.07
C ALA A 162 -12.43 6.64 -9.52
N ASP A 163 -12.65 7.65 -10.37
CA ASP A 163 -12.09 7.66 -11.73
C ASP A 163 -10.59 7.99 -11.69
N ILE A 164 -9.79 6.99 -11.30
CA ILE A 164 -8.34 7.11 -11.18
C ILE A 164 -7.71 7.55 -12.50
N LYS A 165 -8.24 7.10 -13.64
CA LYS A 165 -7.69 7.41 -14.95
C LYS A 165 -7.81 8.91 -15.26
N GLU A 166 -8.97 9.51 -15.02
CA GLU A 166 -9.16 10.94 -15.23
C GLU A 166 -8.37 11.77 -14.21
N ILE A 167 -8.36 11.36 -12.93
CA ILE A 167 -7.56 12.02 -11.90
C ILE A 167 -6.07 11.98 -12.27
N SER A 168 -5.56 10.82 -12.72
CA SER A 168 -4.16 10.68 -13.11
C SER A 168 -3.77 11.55 -14.30
N LYS A 169 -4.64 11.69 -15.30
CA LYS A 169 -4.43 12.63 -16.42
C LYS A 169 -4.28 14.07 -15.91
N LEU A 170 -5.14 14.44 -14.98
CA LEU A 170 -5.11 15.77 -14.40
C LEU A 170 -3.84 15.98 -13.56
N CYS A 171 -3.45 15.02 -12.74
CA CYS A 171 -2.21 15.07 -11.98
C CYS A 171 -0.99 15.24 -12.91
N ARG A 172 -0.92 14.47 -13.99
CA ARG A 172 0.18 14.58 -14.98
C ARG A 172 0.21 15.96 -15.66
N LYS A 173 -0.95 16.53 -16.00
CA LYS A 173 -1.05 17.87 -16.60
C LYS A 173 -0.40 18.94 -15.72
N TYR A 174 -0.46 18.78 -14.40
CA TYR A 174 0.08 19.73 -13.42
C TYR A 174 1.33 19.22 -12.68
N ASN A 175 1.96 18.17 -13.19
CA ASN A 175 3.16 17.55 -12.59
C ASN A 175 2.99 17.17 -11.11
N ALA A 176 1.78 16.74 -10.74
CA ALA A 176 1.44 16.26 -9.42
C ALA A 176 1.58 14.74 -9.32
N VAL A 177 1.99 14.24 -8.15
CA VAL A 177 2.05 12.80 -7.84
C VAL A 177 0.70 12.32 -7.35
N LEU A 178 0.21 11.18 -7.86
CA LEU A 178 -1.05 10.57 -7.45
C LEU A 178 -0.82 9.40 -6.50
N LEU A 179 -1.28 9.52 -5.27
CA LEU A 179 -1.23 8.52 -4.20
C LEU A 179 -2.62 7.93 -3.96
N VAL A 180 -2.74 6.61 -3.97
CA VAL A 180 -4.03 5.94 -3.75
C VAL A 180 -3.95 4.96 -2.59
N ASP A 181 -4.83 5.15 -1.61
CA ASP A 181 -5.10 4.13 -0.60
C ASP A 181 -6.08 3.11 -1.20
N ASN A 182 -5.53 2.00 -1.65
CA ASN A 182 -6.25 0.88 -2.28
C ASN A 182 -6.43 -0.30 -1.29
N ALA A 183 -6.44 -0.04 0.02
CA ALA A 183 -6.50 -1.09 1.03
C ALA A 183 -7.71 -2.04 0.89
N HIS A 184 -8.80 -1.60 0.26
CA HIS A 184 -9.97 -2.42 -0.04
C HIS A 184 -10.02 -2.96 -1.47
N GLY A 185 -9.01 -2.69 -2.29
CA GLY A 185 -9.03 -2.94 -3.72
C GLY A 185 -7.89 -3.81 -4.25
N ALA A 186 -7.12 -4.50 -3.40
CA ALA A 186 -5.99 -5.32 -3.85
C ALA A 186 -6.38 -6.32 -4.97
N HIS A 187 -7.59 -6.91 -4.91
CA HIS A 187 -8.14 -7.82 -5.92
C HIS A 187 -8.32 -7.17 -7.30
N THR A 188 -8.35 -5.83 -7.40
CA THR A 188 -8.50 -5.13 -8.67
C THR A 188 -7.31 -5.31 -9.61
N ALA A 189 -6.18 -5.80 -9.10
CA ALA A 189 -5.04 -6.21 -9.92
C ALA A 189 -5.42 -7.30 -10.93
N PHE A 190 -6.35 -8.18 -10.57
CA PHE A 190 -6.81 -9.30 -11.41
C PHE A 190 -7.91 -8.91 -12.40
N THR A 191 -8.53 -7.75 -12.23
CA THR A 191 -9.57 -7.23 -13.12
C THR A 191 -9.06 -6.13 -14.07
N GLY A 192 -7.79 -5.73 -13.95
CA GLY A 192 -7.19 -4.67 -14.75
C GLY A 192 -7.60 -3.25 -14.34
N THR A 193 -8.23 -3.11 -13.18
CA THR A 193 -8.72 -1.82 -12.64
C THR A 193 -7.91 -1.35 -11.42
N HIS A 194 -6.74 -1.94 -11.20
CA HIS A 194 -5.82 -1.53 -10.13
C HIS A 194 -5.33 -0.09 -10.35
N PRO A 195 -5.22 0.75 -9.30
CA PRO A 195 -4.84 2.16 -9.42
C PRO A 195 -3.57 2.41 -10.23
N ILE A 196 -2.53 1.58 -10.06
CA ILE A 196 -1.29 1.70 -10.85
C ILE A 196 -1.55 1.49 -12.34
N ALA A 197 -2.36 0.49 -12.71
CA ALA A 197 -2.72 0.25 -14.11
C ALA A 197 -3.54 1.41 -14.71
N LEU A 198 -4.22 2.18 -13.88
CA LEU A 198 -5.00 3.35 -14.26
C LEU A 198 -4.21 4.66 -14.17
N GLY A 199 -2.93 4.60 -13.75
CA GLY A 199 -2.00 5.71 -13.81
C GLY A 199 -1.68 6.38 -12.46
N ALA A 200 -2.02 5.78 -11.33
CA ALA A 200 -1.49 6.22 -10.04
C ALA A 200 0.03 5.98 -9.96
N ASP A 201 0.73 6.86 -9.27
CA ASP A 201 2.18 6.77 -9.11
C ASP A 201 2.55 5.84 -7.96
N MET A 202 1.77 5.85 -6.89
CA MET A 202 1.92 4.94 -5.75
C MET A 202 0.56 4.51 -5.22
N CYS A 203 0.50 3.28 -4.71
CA CYS A 203 -0.66 2.82 -3.94
C CYS A 203 -0.24 1.91 -2.79
N CYS A 204 -1.11 1.77 -1.80
CA CYS A 204 -1.00 0.74 -0.79
C CYS A 204 -2.17 -0.23 -0.88
N ASP A 205 -1.86 -1.51 -0.78
CA ASP A 205 -2.80 -2.61 -0.81
C ASP A 205 -2.82 -3.34 0.53
N SER A 206 -3.91 -4.01 0.84
CA SER A 206 -4.04 -4.82 2.06
C SER A 206 -4.38 -6.25 1.69
N ALA A 207 -3.36 -7.12 1.70
CA ALA A 207 -3.52 -8.51 1.28
C ALA A 207 -4.56 -9.26 2.14
N HIS A 208 -4.53 -9.08 3.47
CA HIS A 208 -5.44 -9.80 4.39
C HIS A 208 -6.92 -9.45 4.22
N LYS A 209 -7.25 -8.39 3.49
CA LYS A 209 -8.66 -7.99 3.27
C LYS A 209 -9.24 -8.64 2.02
N MET A 210 -8.51 -8.58 0.90
CA MET A 210 -9.05 -8.83 -0.44
C MET A 210 -8.17 -9.70 -1.34
N LEU A 211 -7.13 -10.36 -0.81
CA LEU A 211 -6.31 -11.33 -1.52
C LEU A 211 -6.42 -12.72 -0.92
#